data_254f2b168199efc13664fb472415f014
#
_entry.id   254f2b168199efc13664fb472415f014
#
_cell.length_a   1.000
_cell.length_b   1.000
_cell.length_c   1.000
_cell.angle_alpha   90.00
_cell.angle_beta   90.00
_cell.angle_gamma   90.00
#
_symmetry.space_group_name_H-M   'P 1'
#
loop_
_entity.id
_entity.type
_entity.pdbx_description
1 polymer ?
#
loop_
_entity_poly.entity_id
_entity_poly.type
_entity_poly.pdbx_seq_one_letter_code
_entity_poly.pdbx_strand_id
1 'polypeptide(L)'
;VQELQLGYRTSIFERCSWCILEAEFTLHPGDAQEIHTAMQEYMRRRKEKQPLEYPSAGSTFKRPVGQFAGKLIEDCGLRGFRVGGAAISEKHCGFVVNLGNATCADVVSLTEQVRQIVLEKTGCTLEREIRVVE
;
A
#
# COMPACT_ATOMS: atom_id res chain seq x y z
N VAL A 1 3.10 25.10 3.04
CA VAL A 1 2.94 23.75 3.63
C VAL A 1 1.76 23.72 4.60
N GLN A 2 1.56 24.76 5.45
CA GLN A 2 0.42 24.80 6.38
C GLN A 2 -0.94 24.84 5.65
N GLU A 3 -1.00 25.45 4.49
CA GLU A 3 -2.20 25.53 3.64
C GLU A 3 -2.60 24.15 3.05
N LEU A 4 -1.65 23.23 2.92
CA LEU A 4 -1.90 21.89 2.36
C LEU A 4 -2.58 20.94 3.32
N GLN A 5 -2.66 21.28 4.61
CA GLN A 5 -3.27 20.45 5.66
C GLN A 5 -2.79 18.99 5.63
N LEU A 6 -1.46 18.81 5.48
CA LEU A 6 -0.87 17.47 5.37
C LEU A 6 -1.02 16.69 6.68
N GLY A 7 -1.51 15.47 6.58
CA GLY A 7 -1.62 14.51 7.66
C GLY A 7 -1.25 13.10 7.20
N TYR A 8 -1.42 12.10 8.06
CA TYR A 8 -1.17 10.73 7.67
C TYR A 8 -2.17 10.30 6.58
N ARG A 9 -1.66 10.09 5.38
CA ARG A 9 -2.44 9.70 4.19
C ARG A 9 -3.60 10.64 3.89
N THR A 10 -3.49 11.93 4.21
CA THR A 10 -4.50 12.94 3.91
C THR A 10 -3.90 14.30 3.61
N SER A 11 -4.64 15.09 2.86
CA SER A 11 -4.33 16.49 2.54
C SER A 11 -5.61 17.24 2.17
N ILE A 12 -5.50 18.56 1.97
CA ILE A 12 -6.62 19.39 1.48
C ILE A 12 -7.20 18.86 0.15
N PHE A 13 -6.35 18.25 -0.70
CA PHE A 13 -6.75 17.73 -2.02
C PHE A 13 -7.78 16.59 -1.97
N GLU A 14 -7.95 15.93 -0.84
CA GLU A 14 -9.02 14.93 -0.68
C GLU A 14 -10.41 15.54 -0.55
N ARG A 15 -10.48 16.84 -0.20
CA ARG A 15 -11.72 17.54 0.13
C ARG A 15 -12.09 18.63 -0.87
N CYS A 16 -11.26 18.86 -1.87
CA CYS A 16 -11.49 19.86 -2.91
C CYS A 16 -11.36 19.23 -4.30
N SER A 17 -11.92 19.91 -5.31
CA SER A 17 -11.84 19.49 -6.71
C SER A 17 -10.60 20.03 -7.44
N TRP A 18 -9.55 20.37 -6.71
CA TRP A 18 -8.32 20.91 -7.30
C TRP A 18 -7.47 19.81 -7.92
N CYS A 19 -6.83 20.16 -9.03
CA CYS A 19 -5.84 19.34 -9.69
C CYS A 19 -4.45 19.92 -9.43
N ILE A 20 -3.51 19.09 -8.94
CA ILE A 20 -2.11 19.50 -8.79
C ILE A 20 -1.49 19.53 -10.17
N LEU A 21 -1.03 20.71 -10.62
CA LEU A 21 -0.38 20.89 -11.91
C LEU A 21 1.13 20.69 -11.83
N GLU A 22 1.75 21.18 -10.77
CA GLU A 22 3.20 21.08 -10.58
C GLU A 22 3.59 21.10 -9.10
N ALA A 23 4.79 20.66 -8.81
CA ALA A 23 5.42 20.78 -7.49
C ALA A 23 6.87 21.18 -7.66
N GLU A 24 7.30 22.21 -6.92
CA GLU A 24 8.68 22.69 -6.89
C GLU A 24 9.38 22.18 -5.63
N PHE A 25 10.59 21.62 -5.82
CA PHE A 25 11.43 21.12 -4.73
C PHE A 25 12.75 21.88 -4.71
N THR A 26 13.10 22.46 -3.56
CA THR A 26 14.43 23.01 -3.34
C THR A 26 15.36 21.86 -2.92
N LEU A 27 16.40 21.63 -3.71
CA LEU A 27 17.39 20.58 -3.47
C LEU A 27 18.74 21.20 -3.10
N HIS A 28 19.57 20.41 -2.43
CA HIS A 28 20.95 20.76 -2.13
C HIS A 28 21.90 19.89 -2.97
N PRO A 29 23.05 20.45 -3.44
CA PRO A 29 24.09 19.64 -4.07
C PRO A 29 24.61 18.55 -3.14
N GLY A 30 24.92 17.40 -3.70
CA GLY A 30 25.49 16.26 -2.97
C GLY A 30 26.47 15.49 -3.83
N ASP A 31 27.23 14.57 -3.23
CA ASP A 31 28.14 13.71 -3.96
C ASP A 31 27.36 12.69 -4.82
N ALA A 32 27.64 12.68 -6.11
CA ALA A 32 26.90 11.87 -7.07
C ALA A 32 27.07 10.36 -6.81
N GLN A 33 28.25 9.93 -6.36
CA GLN A 33 28.52 8.51 -6.10
C GLN A 33 27.79 8.03 -4.84
N GLU A 34 27.76 8.84 -3.79
CA GLU A 34 27.02 8.54 -2.56
C GLU A 34 25.52 8.47 -2.83
N ILE A 35 24.98 9.43 -3.59
CA ILE A 35 23.56 9.47 -3.98
C ILE A 35 23.21 8.22 -4.77
N HIS A 36 24.01 7.86 -5.78
CA HIS A 36 23.77 6.68 -6.60
C HIS A 36 23.80 5.37 -5.78
N THR A 37 24.77 5.24 -4.89
CA THR A 37 24.87 4.10 -3.97
C THR A 37 23.64 3.98 -3.06
N ALA A 38 23.20 5.08 -2.47
CA ALA A 38 22.00 5.12 -1.64
C ALA A 38 20.75 4.74 -2.44
N MET A 39 20.58 5.24 -3.66
CA MET A 39 19.45 4.89 -4.55
C MET A 39 19.44 3.39 -4.88
N GLN A 40 20.61 2.81 -5.21
CA GLN A 40 20.72 1.37 -5.49
C GLN A 40 20.35 0.53 -4.26
N GLU A 41 20.83 0.91 -3.08
CA GLU A 41 20.53 0.21 -1.83
C GLU A 41 19.03 0.29 -1.48
N TYR A 42 18.38 1.46 -1.63
CA TYR A 42 16.95 1.58 -1.42
C TYR A 42 16.15 0.74 -2.40
N MET A 43 16.55 0.70 -3.67
CA MET A 43 15.91 -0.13 -4.69
C MET A 43 16.09 -1.63 -4.38
N ARG A 44 17.28 -2.06 -3.94
CA ARG A 44 17.56 -3.44 -3.51
C ARG A 44 16.61 -3.83 -2.36
N ARG A 45 16.57 -3.04 -1.29
CA ARG A 45 15.67 -3.27 -0.13
C ARG A 45 14.20 -3.32 -0.53
N ARG A 46 13.80 -2.46 -1.47
CA ARG A 46 12.42 -2.45 -1.99
C ARG A 46 12.09 -3.74 -2.73
N LYS A 47 12.99 -4.19 -3.63
CA LYS A 47 12.82 -5.45 -4.37
C LYS A 47 12.76 -6.67 -3.45
N GLU A 48 13.53 -6.67 -2.37
CA GLU A 48 13.54 -7.76 -1.40
C GLU A 48 12.23 -7.83 -0.58
N LYS A 49 11.66 -6.68 -0.23
CA LYS A 49 10.53 -6.60 0.71
C LYS A 49 9.16 -6.46 0.05
N GLN A 50 9.09 -6.01 -1.19
CA GLN A 50 7.83 -5.76 -1.90
C GLN A 50 7.68 -6.69 -3.11
N PRO A 51 6.44 -7.10 -3.46
CA PRO A 51 6.14 -8.00 -4.57
C PRO A 51 6.15 -7.26 -5.92
N LEU A 52 7.31 -6.68 -6.30
CA LEU A 52 7.43 -5.88 -7.53
C LEU A 52 7.33 -6.71 -8.80
N GLU A 53 7.38 -8.03 -8.69
CA GLU A 53 7.23 -9.00 -9.78
C GLU A 53 5.78 -9.18 -10.25
N TYR A 54 4.80 -8.72 -9.46
CA TYR A 54 3.38 -8.80 -9.78
C TYR A 54 2.74 -7.42 -9.90
N PRO A 55 1.74 -7.25 -10.79
CA PRO A 55 0.90 -6.05 -10.78
C PRO A 55 0.21 -5.87 -9.42
N SER A 56 0.28 -4.67 -8.88
CA SER A 56 -0.26 -4.34 -7.56
C SER A 56 -0.54 -2.84 -7.48
N ALA A 57 -1.56 -2.45 -6.71
CA ALA A 57 -1.84 -1.04 -6.39
C ALA A 57 -1.03 -0.52 -5.18
N GLY A 58 -0.01 -1.27 -4.72
CA GLY A 58 0.80 -0.93 -3.55
C GLY A 58 0.21 -1.48 -2.25
N SER A 59 0.43 -0.77 -1.13
CA SER A 59 -0.18 -1.13 0.15
C SER A 59 -1.69 -1.01 0.07
N THR A 60 -2.39 -2.07 0.43
CA THR A 60 -3.84 -2.16 0.26
C THR A 60 -4.61 -1.52 1.41
N PHE A 61 -4.04 -1.56 2.63
CA PHE A 61 -4.68 -1.04 3.83
C PHE A 61 -3.84 0.04 4.50
N LYS A 62 -4.50 1.03 5.06
CA LYS A 62 -3.88 2.03 5.93
C LYS A 62 -3.30 1.34 7.17
N ARG A 63 -2.27 1.94 7.73
CA ARG A 63 -1.66 1.45 8.96
C ARG A 63 -2.58 1.76 10.15
N PRO A 64 -3.07 0.75 10.89
CA PRO A 64 -3.81 0.99 12.12
C PRO A 64 -2.95 1.64 13.20
N VAL A 65 -3.57 2.36 14.13
CA VAL A 65 -2.85 3.00 15.23
C VAL A 65 -2.10 1.96 16.08
N GLY A 66 -0.80 2.15 16.25
CA GLY A 66 0.06 1.28 17.05
C GLY A 66 0.36 -0.10 16.43
N GLN A 67 -0.13 -0.41 15.23
CA GLN A 67 0.01 -1.73 14.60
C GLN A 67 0.40 -1.63 13.14
N PHE A 68 0.71 -2.75 12.50
CA PHE A 68 1.01 -2.85 11.07
C PHE A 68 -0.02 -3.75 10.38
N ALA A 69 -0.74 -3.22 9.39
CA ALA A 69 -1.76 -3.97 8.67
C ALA A 69 -1.23 -5.30 8.08
N GLY A 70 -0.05 -5.26 7.44
CA GLY A 70 0.58 -6.47 6.88
C GLY A 70 0.89 -7.53 7.95
N LYS A 71 1.30 -7.12 9.15
CA LYS A 71 1.56 -8.06 10.25
C LYS A 71 0.27 -8.68 10.80
N LEU A 72 -0.77 -7.88 10.98
CA LEU A 72 -2.10 -8.39 11.39
C LEU A 72 -2.63 -9.44 10.40
N ILE A 73 -2.53 -9.16 9.10
CA ILE A 73 -2.98 -10.06 8.03
C ILE A 73 -2.16 -11.36 8.06
N GLU A 74 -0.85 -11.27 8.25
CA GLU A 74 0.05 -12.42 8.38
C GLU A 74 -0.29 -13.27 9.62
N ASP A 75 -0.47 -12.64 10.78
CA ASP A 75 -0.80 -13.31 12.04
C ASP A 75 -2.18 -14.00 12.01
N CYS A 76 -3.09 -13.48 11.16
CA CYS A 76 -4.35 -14.15 10.86
C CYS A 76 -4.22 -15.35 9.91
N GLY A 77 -3.02 -15.68 9.42
CA GLY A 77 -2.78 -16.79 8.50
C GLY A 77 -3.24 -16.53 7.08
N LEU A 78 -3.32 -15.27 6.66
CA LEU A 78 -3.86 -14.87 5.35
C LEU A 78 -2.79 -14.65 4.27
N ARG A 79 -1.53 -15.03 4.51
CA ARG A 79 -0.48 -15.05 3.49
C ARG A 79 -0.90 -15.95 2.33
N GLY A 80 -0.87 -15.44 1.11
CA GLY A 80 -1.29 -16.17 -0.09
C GLY A 80 -2.81 -16.40 -0.22
N PHE A 81 -3.63 -15.86 0.68
CA PHE A 81 -5.10 -15.97 0.58
C PHE A 81 -5.60 -15.37 -0.73
N ARG A 82 -6.50 -16.09 -1.43
CA ARG A 82 -6.90 -15.79 -2.80
C ARG A 82 -8.40 -15.68 -2.98
N VAL A 83 -8.80 -14.78 -3.90
CA VAL A 83 -10.14 -14.71 -4.48
C VAL A 83 -9.98 -14.48 -5.99
N GLY A 84 -10.42 -15.42 -6.81
CA GLY A 84 -10.19 -15.37 -8.25
C GLY A 84 -8.71 -15.24 -8.60
N GLY A 85 -8.36 -14.23 -9.40
CA GLY A 85 -6.98 -13.92 -9.77
C GLY A 85 -6.23 -13.04 -8.77
N ALA A 86 -6.90 -12.48 -7.75
CA ALA A 86 -6.30 -11.64 -6.73
C ALA A 86 -5.80 -12.46 -5.53
N ALA A 87 -4.67 -12.04 -4.93
CA ALA A 87 -4.11 -12.72 -3.74
C ALA A 87 -3.43 -11.72 -2.80
N ILE A 88 -3.42 -12.07 -1.50
CA ILE A 88 -2.47 -11.48 -0.54
C ILE A 88 -1.07 -11.97 -0.92
N SER A 89 -0.14 -11.03 -1.06
CA SER A 89 1.23 -11.37 -1.46
C SER A 89 1.93 -12.28 -0.45
N GLU A 90 2.59 -13.32 -0.96
CA GLU A 90 3.46 -14.20 -0.17
C GLU A 90 4.68 -13.46 0.42
N LYS A 91 5.14 -12.41 -0.26
CA LYS A 91 6.31 -11.64 0.15
C LYS A 91 5.99 -10.59 1.20
N HIS A 92 4.82 -9.93 1.09
CA HIS A 92 4.40 -8.86 1.98
C HIS A 92 2.87 -8.81 2.10
N CYS A 93 2.33 -9.24 3.23
CA CYS A 93 0.88 -9.39 3.43
C CYS A 93 0.08 -8.07 3.41
N GLY A 94 0.74 -6.91 3.40
CA GLY A 94 0.09 -5.61 3.19
C GLY A 94 -0.28 -5.32 1.73
N PHE A 95 0.13 -6.18 0.78
CA PHE A 95 -0.09 -6.02 -0.65
C PHE A 95 -1.09 -7.06 -1.17
N VAL A 96 -2.03 -6.59 -1.97
CA VAL A 96 -2.81 -7.43 -2.88
C VAL A 96 -2.14 -7.40 -4.24
N VAL A 97 -1.93 -8.58 -4.81
CA VAL A 97 -1.30 -8.78 -6.12
C VAL A 97 -2.25 -9.44 -7.10
N ASN A 98 -2.08 -9.13 -8.38
CA ASN A 98 -2.75 -9.82 -9.47
C ASN A 98 -1.84 -10.97 -9.95
N LEU A 99 -2.26 -12.21 -9.69
CA LEU A 99 -1.54 -13.41 -10.12
C LEU A 99 -1.88 -13.83 -11.57
N GLY A 100 -2.74 -13.08 -12.23
CA GLY A 100 -3.23 -13.28 -13.58
C GLY A 100 -4.75 -13.22 -13.62
N ASN A 101 -5.28 -12.39 -14.53
CA ASN A 101 -6.72 -12.24 -14.80
C ASN A 101 -7.58 -11.83 -13.58
N ALA A 102 -7.01 -11.17 -12.56
CA ALA A 102 -7.79 -10.62 -11.47
C ALA A 102 -8.70 -9.49 -11.98
N THR A 103 -9.97 -9.57 -11.62
CA THR A 103 -10.95 -8.51 -11.86
C THR A 103 -10.96 -7.52 -10.70
N CYS A 104 -11.53 -6.33 -10.90
CA CYS A 104 -11.79 -5.38 -9.81
C CYS A 104 -12.66 -6.04 -8.72
N ALA A 105 -13.67 -6.82 -9.11
CA ALA A 105 -14.53 -7.54 -8.18
C ALA A 105 -13.76 -8.54 -7.31
N ASP A 106 -12.76 -9.24 -7.86
CA ASP A 106 -11.89 -10.15 -7.09
C ASP A 106 -11.11 -9.39 -6.03
N VAL A 107 -10.51 -8.24 -6.39
CA VAL A 107 -9.75 -7.41 -5.44
C VAL A 107 -10.65 -6.85 -4.34
N VAL A 108 -11.83 -6.34 -4.69
CA VAL A 108 -12.81 -5.81 -3.72
C VAL A 108 -13.26 -6.92 -2.78
N SER A 109 -13.64 -8.08 -3.31
CA SER A 109 -14.08 -9.24 -2.51
C SER A 109 -12.96 -9.75 -1.59
N LEU A 110 -11.73 -9.90 -2.12
CA LEU A 110 -10.57 -10.29 -1.34
C LEU A 110 -10.32 -9.34 -0.17
N THR A 111 -10.31 -8.04 -0.44
CA THR A 111 -10.05 -7.04 0.61
C THR A 111 -11.15 -7.03 1.67
N GLU A 112 -12.41 -7.25 1.31
CA GLU A 112 -13.50 -7.31 2.26
C GLU A 112 -13.41 -8.56 3.15
N GLN A 113 -13.12 -9.73 2.58
CA GLN A 113 -12.91 -10.97 3.34
C GLN A 113 -11.74 -10.84 4.32
N VAL A 114 -10.62 -10.23 3.87
CA VAL A 114 -9.45 -9.97 4.74
C VAL A 114 -9.84 -9.06 5.92
N ARG A 115 -10.58 -7.98 5.65
CA ARG A 115 -11.07 -7.07 6.70
C ARG A 115 -11.91 -7.80 7.73
N GLN A 116 -12.85 -8.61 7.28
CA GLN A 116 -13.75 -9.37 8.14
C GLN A 116 -12.98 -10.36 9.02
N ILE A 117 -12.09 -11.16 8.43
CA ILE A 117 -11.29 -12.16 9.16
C ILE A 117 -10.36 -11.49 10.19
N VAL A 118 -9.71 -10.37 9.83
CA VAL A 118 -8.85 -9.64 10.76
C VAL A 118 -9.67 -9.06 11.90
N LEU A 119 -10.83 -8.46 11.61
CA LEU A 119 -11.73 -7.93 12.64
C LEU A 119 -12.18 -9.03 13.62
N GLU A 120 -12.62 -10.19 13.11
CA GLU A 120 -13.08 -11.31 13.93
C GLU A 120 -11.98 -11.88 14.83
N LYS A 121 -10.73 -11.99 14.29
CA LYS A 121 -9.63 -12.60 15.03
C LYS A 121 -8.92 -11.64 16.00
N THR A 122 -8.89 -10.33 15.68
CA THR A 122 -8.05 -9.38 16.41
C THR A 122 -8.81 -8.21 17.01
N GLY A 123 -10.07 -8.02 16.65
CA GLY A 123 -10.86 -6.83 17.00
C GLY A 123 -10.42 -5.55 16.26
N CYS A 124 -9.42 -5.63 15.37
CA CYS A 124 -8.90 -4.48 14.64
C CYS A 124 -9.64 -4.30 13.30
N THR A 125 -10.18 -3.12 13.06
CA THR A 125 -10.78 -2.75 11.77
C THR A 125 -9.71 -2.22 10.83
N LEU A 126 -9.50 -2.90 9.69
CA LEU A 126 -8.62 -2.43 8.62
C LEU A 126 -9.37 -1.45 7.71
N GLU A 127 -8.75 -0.31 7.41
CA GLU A 127 -9.23 0.66 6.44
C GLU A 127 -8.49 0.50 5.11
N ARG A 128 -9.22 0.40 3.98
CA ARG A 128 -8.60 0.35 2.65
C ARG A 128 -7.94 1.69 2.30
N GLU A 129 -6.72 1.64 1.79
CA GLU A 129 -5.99 2.79 1.22
C GLU A 129 -6.24 2.89 -0.30
N ILE A 130 -6.45 1.76 -0.96
CA ILE A 130 -6.81 1.71 -2.38
C ILE A 130 -8.21 2.31 -2.61
N ARG A 131 -8.36 2.98 -3.73
CA ARG A 131 -9.64 3.57 -4.18
C ARG A 131 -10.18 2.78 -5.37
N VAL A 132 -11.48 2.50 -5.35
CA VAL A 132 -12.18 1.94 -6.50
C VAL A 132 -12.70 3.13 -7.31
N VAL A 133 -12.39 3.15 -8.60
CA VAL A 133 -12.88 4.16 -9.55
C VAL A 133 -13.90 3.48 -10.43
N GLU A 134 -15.10 4.04 -10.49
CA GLU A 134 -16.23 3.62 -11.36
C GLU A 134 -16.15 4.31 -12.72
#